data_1ad41e62b47560735ff70f87ea7498a7
#
_entry.id   1ad41e62b47560735ff70f87ea7498a7
#
_cell.length_a   1.000
_cell.length_b   1.000
_cell.length_c   1.000
_cell.angle_alpha   90.00
_cell.angle_beta   90.00
_cell.angle_gamma   90.00
#
_symmetry.space_group_name_H-M   'P 1'
#
loop_
_entity.id
_entity.type
_entity.pdbx_description
1 polymer ?
#
loop_
_entity_poly.entity_id
_entity_poly.type
_entity_poly.pdbx_seq_one_letter_code
_entity_poly.pdbx_strand_id
1 'polypeptide(L)'
;VSMKFIAVALIQAMIILITLALYYFAEIVSMGRGWAWILDTFPMFLATVVSAVLLIFTYTSIGLALSSVSKGKFFPGIALLSIILGTKVLAFIVSNLFDREILYLLSPYDCLAHVGQAIIGTQPTYDQYSWTWSLASLAAMNAIALFTLSSRVSSMEVTRE
;
A
#
# COMPACT_ATOMS: atom_id res chain seq x y z
N VAL A 1 -2.31 5.55 20.28
CA VAL A 1 -1.96 5.49 18.85
C VAL A 1 -2.02 4.06 18.34
N SER A 2 -1.38 3.13 18.99
CA SER A 2 -1.33 1.72 18.59
C SER A 2 -2.73 1.11 18.39
N MET A 3 -3.67 1.37 19.28
CA MET A 3 -5.04 0.84 19.15
C MET A 3 -5.78 1.38 17.92
N LYS A 4 -5.64 2.67 17.60
CA LYS A 4 -6.28 3.24 16.39
C LYS A 4 -5.66 2.68 15.13
N PHE A 5 -4.33 2.52 15.10
CA PHE A 5 -3.63 1.90 13.99
C PHE A 5 -4.12 0.47 13.76
N ILE A 6 -4.14 -0.34 14.82
CA ILE A 6 -4.60 -1.73 14.76
C ILE A 6 -6.06 -1.80 14.29
N ALA A 7 -6.96 -0.97 14.82
CA ALA A 7 -8.36 -0.98 14.45
C ALA A 7 -8.56 -0.65 12.96
N VAL A 8 -7.90 0.40 12.44
CA VAL A 8 -7.99 0.78 11.03
C VAL A 8 -7.37 -0.29 10.14
N ALA A 9 -6.19 -0.82 10.51
CA ALA A 9 -5.54 -1.88 9.77
C ALA A 9 -6.37 -3.17 9.73
N LEU A 10 -7.02 -3.54 10.85
CA LEU A 10 -7.91 -4.71 10.91
C LEU A 10 -9.13 -4.56 10.01
N ILE A 11 -9.78 -3.39 10.01
CA ILE A 11 -10.92 -3.15 9.13
C ILE A 11 -10.51 -3.26 7.66
N GLN A 12 -9.40 -2.65 7.28
CA GLN A 12 -8.87 -2.75 5.91
C GLN A 12 -8.47 -4.20 5.57
N ALA A 13 -7.81 -4.89 6.50
CA ALA A 13 -7.44 -6.29 6.33
C ALA A 13 -8.67 -7.18 6.12
N MET A 14 -9.71 -7.02 6.92
CA MET A 14 -10.96 -7.77 6.76
C MET A 14 -11.57 -7.54 5.36
N ILE A 15 -11.67 -6.30 4.91
CA ILE A 15 -12.24 -5.99 3.60
C ILE A 15 -11.40 -6.61 2.47
N ILE A 16 -10.09 -6.39 2.48
CA ILE A 16 -9.21 -6.80 1.39
C ILE A 16 -9.00 -8.33 1.39
N LEU A 17 -8.67 -8.91 2.54
CA LEU A 17 -8.34 -10.33 2.62
C LEU A 17 -9.58 -11.23 2.46
N ILE A 18 -10.75 -10.81 2.98
CA ILE A 18 -11.99 -11.56 2.76
C ILE A 18 -12.37 -11.51 1.28
N THR A 19 -12.28 -10.34 0.65
CA THR A 19 -12.57 -10.21 -0.78
C THR A 19 -11.62 -11.06 -1.63
N LEU A 20 -10.33 -11.07 -1.31
CA LEU A 20 -9.32 -11.89 -1.99
C LEU A 20 -9.60 -13.38 -1.82
N ALA A 21 -9.92 -13.82 -0.59
CA ALA A 21 -10.26 -15.20 -0.31
C ALA A 21 -11.52 -15.63 -1.05
N LEU A 22 -12.58 -14.81 -1.02
CA LEU A 22 -13.82 -15.08 -1.74
C LEU A 22 -13.60 -15.21 -3.25
N TYR A 23 -12.77 -14.32 -3.83
CA TYR A 23 -12.43 -14.40 -5.24
C TYR A 23 -11.70 -15.72 -5.57
N TYR A 24 -10.71 -16.10 -4.77
CA TYR A 24 -9.96 -17.34 -4.95
C TYR A 24 -10.86 -18.58 -4.82
N PHE A 25 -11.73 -18.61 -3.82
CA PHE A 25 -12.71 -19.69 -3.66
C PHE A 25 -13.73 -19.74 -4.81
N ALA A 26 -14.22 -18.58 -5.24
CA ALA A 26 -15.16 -18.51 -6.36
C ALA A 26 -14.54 -19.07 -7.65
N GLU A 27 -13.27 -18.84 -7.89
CA GLU A 27 -12.56 -19.38 -9.05
C GLU A 27 -12.41 -20.90 -8.98
N ILE A 28 -12.09 -21.44 -7.79
CA ILE A 28 -12.04 -22.90 -7.59
C ILE A 28 -13.40 -23.54 -7.90
N VAL A 29 -14.47 -22.96 -7.38
CA VAL A 29 -15.83 -23.54 -7.50
C VAL A 29 -16.36 -23.36 -8.93
N SER A 30 -16.24 -22.18 -9.53
CA SER A 30 -16.84 -21.86 -10.82
C SER A 30 -16.16 -22.58 -11.99
N MET A 31 -14.86 -22.82 -11.90
CA MET A 31 -14.09 -23.47 -12.94
C MET A 31 -13.88 -24.97 -12.71
N GLY A 32 -14.43 -25.54 -11.63
CA GLY A 32 -14.28 -26.96 -11.30
C GLY A 32 -12.82 -27.40 -11.16
N ARG A 33 -11.96 -26.52 -10.64
CA ARG A 33 -10.51 -26.74 -10.54
C ARG A 33 -10.20 -27.86 -9.55
N GLY A 34 -9.38 -28.82 -9.97
CA GLY A 34 -8.94 -29.92 -9.15
C GLY A 34 -7.88 -29.52 -8.11
N TRP A 35 -7.57 -30.45 -7.22
CA TRP A 35 -6.58 -30.28 -6.15
C TRP A 35 -5.18 -29.87 -6.65
N ALA A 36 -4.76 -30.39 -7.81
CA ALA A 36 -3.48 -30.05 -8.42
C ALA A 36 -3.37 -28.55 -8.73
N TRP A 37 -4.45 -27.96 -9.28
CA TRP A 37 -4.48 -26.51 -9.56
C TRP A 37 -4.37 -25.66 -8.29
N ILE A 38 -5.02 -26.11 -7.20
CA ILE A 38 -4.93 -25.41 -5.90
C ILE A 38 -3.47 -25.38 -5.41
N LEU A 39 -2.77 -26.51 -5.48
CA LEU A 39 -1.37 -26.60 -5.06
C LEU A 39 -0.45 -25.72 -5.92
N ASP A 40 -0.68 -25.65 -7.24
CA ASP A 40 0.11 -24.85 -8.15
C ASP A 40 -0.11 -23.34 -7.97
N THR A 41 -1.35 -22.93 -7.63
CA THR A 41 -1.71 -21.51 -7.50
C THR A 41 -1.57 -20.97 -6.08
N PHE A 42 -1.46 -21.84 -5.08
CA PHE A 42 -1.36 -21.44 -3.68
C PHE A 42 -0.16 -20.53 -3.36
N PRO A 43 1.04 -20.72 -3.92
CA PRO A 43 2.15 -19.79 -3.73
C PRO A 43 1.83 -18.39 -4.27
N MET A 44 1.15 -18.29 -5.40
CA MET A 44 0.72 -17.03 -5.99
C MET A 44 -0.34 -16.33 -5.12
N PHE A 45 -1.27 -17.10 -4.55
CA PHE A 45 -2.24 -16.59 -3.57
C PHE A 45 -1.53 -16.02 -2.34
N LEU A 46 -0.56 -16.74 -1.76
CA LEU A 46 0.25 -16.25 -0.65
C LEU A 46 1.02 -14.97 -1.00
N ALA A 47 1.63 -14.92 -2.17
CA ALA A 47 2.33 -13.72 -2.66
C ALA A 47 1.39 -12.50 -2.73
N THR A 48 0.14 -12.72 -3.18
CA THR A 48 -0.89 -11.68 -3.23
C THR A 48 -1.31 -11.24 -1.82
N VAL A 49 -1.43 -12.16 -0.87
CA VAL A 49 -1.72 -11.85 0.54
C VAL A 49 -0.60 -10.99 1.15
N VAL A 50 0.67 -11.33 0.91
CA VAL A 50 1.81 -10.53 1.39
C VAL A 50 1.78 -9.11 0.80
N SER A 51 1.51 -8.99 -0.49
CA SER A 51 1.36 -7.69 -1.16
C SER A 51 0.20 -6.88 -0.59
N ALA A 52 -0.93 -7.52 -0.27
CA ALA A 52 -2.08 -6.89 0.36
C ALA A 52 -1.76 -6.39 1.78
N VAL A 53 -1.00 -7.14 2.57
CA VAL A 53 -0.54 -6.71 3.91
C VAL A 53 0.34 -5.48 3.81
N LEU A 54 1.28 -5.45 2.86
CA LEU A 54 2.14 -4.30 2.62
C LEU A 54 1.33 -3.05 2.22
N LEU A 55 0.32 -3.22 1.37
CA LEU A 55 -0.62 -2.17 0.96
C LEU A 55 -1.38 -1.62 2.16
N ILE A 56 -1.98 -2.50 2.98
CA ILE A 56 -2.73 -2.12 4.18
C ILE A 56 -1.84 -1.33 5.14
N PHE A 57 -0.63 -1.81 5.40
CA PHE A 57 0.32 -1.15 6.28
C PHE A 57 0.67 0.26 5.77
N THR A 58 1.00 0.38 4.49
CA THR A 58 1.39 1.65 3.87
C THR A 58 0.27 2.68 3.91
N TYR A 59 -0.93 2.31 3.47
CA TYR A 59 -2.04 3.27 3.46
C TYR A 59 -2.57 3.60 4.85
N THR A 60 -2.53 2.65 5.78
CA THR A 60 -2.87 2.93 7.19
C THR A 60 -1.88 3.92 7.81
N SER A 61 -0.58 3.72 7.60
CA SER A 61 0.47 4.60 8.13
C SER A 61 0.31 6.03 7.59
N ILE A 62 0.20 6.19 6.27
CA ILE A 62 0.04 7.50 5.62
C ILE A 62 -1.28 8.15 6.03
N GLY A 63 -2.39 7.42 6.01
CA GLY A 63 -3.71 7.94 6.37
C GLY A 63 -3.79 8.42 7.81
N LEU A 64 -3.21 7.69 8.76
CA LEU A 64 -3.14 8.10 10.16
C LEU A 64 -2.19 9.28 10.39
N ALA A 65 -1.05 9.33 9.68
CA ALA A 65 -0.16 10.47 9.74
C ALA A 65 -0.88 11.75 9.27
N LEU A 66 -1.57 11.70 8.14
CA LEU A 66 -2.38 12.81 7.62
C LEU A 66 -3.49 13.20 8.60
N SER A 67 -4.16 12.22 9.20
CA SER A 67 -5.19 12.45 10.20
C SER A 67 -4.66 13.13 11.46
N SER A 68 -3.41 12.84 11.84
CA SER A 68 -2.78 13.45 13.03
C SER A 68 -2.42 14.92 12.84
N VAL A 69 -2.15 15.34 11.61
CA VAL A 69 -1.77 16.72 11.25
C VAL A 69 -3.00 17.58 10.93
N SER A 70 -4.09 16.97 10.54
CA SER A 70 -5.30 17.65 10.08
C SER A 70 -6.22 18.08 11.21
N LYS A 71 -6.81 19.27 11.10
CA LYS A 71 -7.88 19.76 11.99
C LYS A 71 -9.28 19.45 11.45
N GLY A 72 -9.42 19.09 10.19
CA GLY A 72 -10.70 18.85 9.50
C GLY A 72 -11.03 17.37 9.36
N LYS A 73 -12.31 16.99 9.51
CA LYS A 73 -12.77 15.59 9.42
C LYS A 73 -12.56 14.95 8.04
N PHE A 74 -12.71 15.72 6.96
CA PHE A 74 -12.61 15.23 5.59
C PHE A 74 -11.23 15.39 4.96
N PHE A 75 -10.41 16.27 5.51
CA PHE A 75 -9.09 16.60 4.95
C PHE A 75 -8.16 15.38 4.80
N PRO A 76 -8.04 14.46 5.77
CA PRO A 76 -7.14 13.31 5.63
C PRO A 76 -7.48 12.42 4.44
N GLY A 77 -8.77 12.19 4.18
CA GLY A 77 -9.21 11.39 3.04
C GLY A 77 -8.91 12.05 1.69
N ILE A 78 -9.20 13.36 1.59
CA ILE A 78 -8.90 14.13 0.38
C ILE A 78 -7.38 14.21 0.15
N ALA A 79 -6.60 14.46 1.20
CA ALA A 79 -5.15 14.52 1.12
C ALA A 79 -4.53 13.18 0.70
N LEU A 80 -5.02 12.06 1.28
CA LEU A 80 -4.57 10.72 0.90
C LEU A 80 -4.86 10.44 -0.57
N LEU A 81 -6.08 10.71 -1.03
CA LEU A 81 -6.47 10.55 -2.42
C LEU A 81 -5.62 11.43 -3.35
N SER A 82 -5.37 12.69 -2.95
CA SER A 82 -4.54 13.62 -3.72
C SER A 82 -3.08 13.15 -3.81
N ILE A 83 -2.52 12.55 -2.75
CA ILE A 83 -1.19 11.96 -2.78
C ILE A 83 -1.16 10.78 -3.75
N ILE A 84 -2.12 9.86 -3.65
CA ILE A 84 -2.14 8.66 -4.50
C ILE A 84 -2.31 9.03 -5.97
N LEU A 85 -3.31 9.83 -6.31
CA LEU A 85 -3.60 10.21 -7.68
C LEU A 85 -2.59 11.23 -8.22
N GLY A 86 -2.24 12.24 -7.42
CA GLY A 86 -1.32 13.31 -7.83
C GLY A 86 0.09 12.78 -8.12
N THR A 87 0.63 11.92 -7.25
CA THR A 87 1.95 11.33 -7.50
C THR A 87 1.95 10.39 -8.70
N LYS A 88 0.86 9.63 -8.90
CA LYS A 88 0.71 8.78 -10.08
C LYS A 88 0.65 9.58 -11.38
N VAL A 89 -0.15 10.65 -11.41
CA VAL A 89 -0.25 11.54 -12.58
C VAL A 89 1.10 12.23 -12.85
N LEU A 90 1.79 12.71 -11.82
CA LEU A 90 3.12 13.29 -11.98
C LEU A 90 4.13 12.28 -12.53
N ALA A 91 4.16 11.07 -11.99
CA ALA A 91 5.02 10.00 -12.47
C ALA A 91 4.76 9.70 -13.94
N PHE A 92 3.49 9.59 -14.34
CA PHE A 92 3.08 9.35 -15.72
C PHE A 92 3.52 10.49 -16.66
N ILE A 93 3.26 11.75 -16.29
CA ILE A 93 3.61 12.91 -17.14
C ILE A 93 5.13 12.99 -17.33
N VAL A 94 5.90 12.87 -16.25
CA VAL A 94 7.36 13.00 -16.34
C VAL A 94 8.00 11.82 -17.05
N SER A 95 7.51 10.60 -16.83
CA SER A 95 7.97 9.43 -17.56
C SER A 95 7.80 9.62 -19.08
N ASN A 96 6.66 10.16 -19.53
CA ASN A 96 6.40 10.39 -20.95
C ASN A 96 7.17 11.59 -21.53
N LEU A 97 7.46 12.64 -20.73
CA LEU A 97 8.14 13.84 -21.21
C LEU A 97 9.66 13.68 -21.26
N PHE A 98 10.24 12.97 -20.31
CA PHE A 98 11.69 12.90 -20.11
C PHE A 98 12.27 11.50 -20.35
N ASP A 99 11.43 10.54 -20.70
CA ASP A 99 11.82 9.12 -20.83
C ASP A 99 12.55 8.59 -19.58
N ARG A 100 12.09 9.02 -18.42
CA ARG A 100 12.66 8.71 -17.10
C ARG A 100 11.58 8.24 -16.14
N GLU A 101 11.72 7.03 -15.65
CA GLU A 101 10.75 6.42 -14.74
C GLU A 101 10.97 6.77 -13.25
N ILE A 102 12.03 7.51 -12.91
CA ILE A 102 12.44 7.71 -11.50
C ILE A 102 11.36 8.26 -10.60
N LEU A 103 10.43 9.06 -11.11
CA LEU A 103 9.36 9.67 -10.31
C LEU A 103 8.27 8.67 -9.86
N TYR A 104 8.21 7.46 -10.43
CA TYR A 104 7.29 6.46 -9.90
C TYR A 104 7.63 6.10 -8.44
N LEU A 105 8.91 6.26 -8.04
CA LEU A 105 9.35 6.04 -6.66
C LEU A 105 8.68 6.97 -5.64
N LEU A 106 8.16 8.12 -6.06
CA LEU A 106 7.38 9.02 -5.20
C LEU A 106 5.90 8.62 -5.07
N SER A 107 5.44 7.71 -5.92
CA SER A 107 4.07 7.21 -5.90
C SER A 107 3.96 5.97 -5.03
N PRO A 108 3.27 6.01 -3.89
CA PRO A 108 3.07 4.83 -3.06
C PRO A 108 2.31 3.72 -3.81
N TYR A 109 1.39 4.10 -4.71
CA TYR A 109 0.66 3.16 -5.54
C TYR A 109 1.57 2.40 -6.50
N ASP A 110 2.42 3.11 -7.24
CA ASP A 110 3.29 2.49 -8.24
C ASP A 110 4.40 1.65 -7.58
N CYS A 111 4.94 2.12 -6.45
CA CYS A 111 5.89 1.34 -5.66
C CYS A 111 5.26 0.04 -5.12
N LEU A 112 4.03 0.09 -4.61
CA LEU A 112 3.31 -1.10 -4.16
C LEU A 112 3.02 -2.06 -5.30
N ALA A 113 2.61 -1.54 -6.47
CA ALA A 113 2.40 -2.35 -7.66
C ALA A 113 3.69 -3.04 -8.12
N HIS A 114 4.81 -2.32 -8.17
CA HIS A 114 6.10 -2.86 -8.58
C HIS A 114 6.62 -3.95 -7.62
N VAL A 115 6.54 -3.71 -6.32
CA VAL A 115 6.90 -4.72 -5.31
C VAL A 115 5.96 -5.92 -5.39
N GLY A 116 4.65 -5.69 -5.54
CA GLY A 116 3.66 -6.75 -5.71
C GLY A 116 3.93 -7.62 -6.94
N GLN A 117 4.23 -7.00 -8.09
CA GLN A 117 4.59 -7.70 -9.32
C GLN A 117 5.85 -8.56 -9.14
N ALA A 118 6.86 -8.04 -8.43
CA ALA A 118 8.08 -8.79 -8.14
C ALA A 118 7.82 -10.00 -7.23
N ILE A 119 6.95 -9.86 -6.21
CA ILE A 119 6.59 -10.95 -5.28
C ILE A 119 5.78 -12.03 -6.01
N ILE A 120 4.86 -11.63 -6.89
CA ILE A 120 4.00 -12.55 -7.65
C ILE A 120 4.76 -13.19 -8.82
N GLY A 121 5.88 -12.61 -9.25
CA GLY A 121 6.67 -13.09 -10.39
C GLY A 121 6.10 -12.69 -11.75
N THR A 122 5.33 -11.59 -11.81
CA THR A 122 4.81 -11.02 -13.06
C THR A 122 5.79 -10.01 -13.64
N GLN A 123 5.65 -9.70 -14.95
CA GLN A 123 6.48 -8.68 -15.56
C GLN A 123 6.26 -7.31 -14.91
N PRO A 124 7.33 -6.60 -14.53
CA PRO A 124 7.22 -5.29 -13.92
C PRO A 124 6.73 -4.26 -14.94
N THR A 125 5.90 -3.33 -14.47
CA THR A 125 5.48 -2.17 -15.28
C THR A 125 6.62 -1.18 -15.47
N TYR A 126 7.53 -1.13 -14.49
CA TYR A 126 8.73 -0.27 -14.50
C TYR A 126 9.96 -1.17 -14.47
N ASP A 127 10.76 -1.18 -15.54
CA ASP A 127 11.91 -2.06 -15.69
C ASP A 127 13.26 -1.36 -15.55
N GLN A 128 13.29 -0.01 -15.61
CA GLN A 128 14.53 0.78 -15.46
C GLN A 128 15.16 0.64 -14.07
N TYR A 129 14.37 0.30 -13.05
CA TYR A 129 14.83 0.20 -11.66
C TYR A 129 14.44 -1.13 -11.04
N SER A 130 15.31 -1.69 -10.22
CA SER A 130 15.00 -2.89 -9.44
C SER A 130 13.87 -2.62 -8.43
N TRP A 131 13.01 -3.60 -8.19
CA TRP A 131 11.94 -3.56 -7.18
C TRP A 131 12.43 -3.20 -5.76
N THR A 132 13.71 -3.40 -5.48
CA THR A 132 14.35 -3.02 -4.21
C THR A 132 14.31 -1.51 -3.97
N TRP A 133 14.39 -0.69 -5.02
CA TRP A 133 14.22 0.76 -4.92
C TRP A 133 12.81 1.15 -4.53
N SER A 134 11.81 0.47 -5.09
CA SER A 134 10.42 0.66 -4.70
C SER A 134 10.17 0.28 -3.26
N LEU A 135 10.77 -0.83 -2.79
CA LEU A 135 10.68 -1.25 -1.39
C LEU A 135 11.36 -0.25 -0.46
N ALA A 136 12.54 0.25 -0.83
CA ALA A 136 13.25 1.30 -0.06
C ALA A 136 12.44 2.60 0.02
N SER A 137 11.82 3.02 -1.09
CA SER A 137 10.94 4.18 -1.12
C SER A 137 9.71 4.00 -0.23
N LEU A 138 9.04 2.85 -0.28
CA LEU A 138 7.93 2.52 0.62
C LEU A 138 8.37 2.53 2.08
N ALA A 139 9.53 1.97 2.39
CA ALA A 139 10.07 1.99 3.75
C ALA A 139 10.31 3.44 4.23
N ALA A 140 10.87 4.30 3.38
CA ALA A 140 11.08 5.71 3.69
C ALA A 140 9.75 6.45 3.90
N MET A 141 8.76 6.25 3.03
CA MET A 141 7.42 6.85 3.17
C MET A 141 6.75 6.42 4.48
N ASN A 142 6.80 5.12 4.81
CA ASN A 142 6.25 4.60 6.06
C ASN A 142 7.00 5.14 7.28
N ALA A 143 8.34 5.25 7.23
CA ALA A 143 9.14 5.83 8.31
C ALA A 143 8.77 7.30 8.57
N ILE A 144 8.62 8.10 7.52
CA ILE A 144 8.16 9.50 7.63
C ILE A 144 6.76 9.57 8.22
N ALA A 145 5.85 8.73 7.76
CA ALA A 145 4.48 8.68 8.26
C ALA A 145 4.42 8.32 9.75
N LEU A 146 5.15 7.29 10.18
CA LEU A 146 5.22 6.85 11.56
C LEU A 146 5.91 7.88 12.46
N PHE A 147 6.97 8.52 11.98
CA PHE A 147 7.65 9.60 12.69
C PHE A 147 6.72 10.80 12.91
N THR A 148 5.99 11.22 11.87
CA THR A 148 4.99 12.29 11.97
C THR A 148 3.91 11.96 12.99
N LEU A 149 3.43 10.71 12.97
CA LEU A 149 2.42 10.24 13.91
C LEU A 149 2.94 10.24 15.35
N SER A 150 4.16 9.73 15.59
CA SER A 150 4.76 9.66 16.93
C SER A 150 5.05 11.04 17.52
N SER A 151 5.60 11.96 16.71
CA SER A 151 5.92 13.32 17.14
C SER A 151 4.68 14.13 17.56
N ARG A 152 3.56 13.92 16.84
CA ARG A 152 2.29 14.59 17.18
C ARG A 152 1.66 14.05 18.46
N VAL A 153 1.80 12.77 18.72
CA VAL A 153 1.28 12.16 19.94
C VAL A 153 2.03 12.65 21.18
N SER A 154 3.37 12.67 21.12
CA SER A 154 4.16 13.17 22.25
C SER A 154 3.89 14.64 22.53
N SER A 155 3.65 15.47 21.50
CA SER A 155 3.29 16.88 21.71
C SER A 155 1.93 17.09 22.37
N MET A 156 0.97 16.16 22.19
CA MET A 156 -0.35 16.25 22.86
C MET A 156 -0.31 15.78 24.32
N GLU A 157 0.59 14.87 24.67
CA GLU A 157 0.78 14.43 26.06
C GLU A 157 1.39 15.52 26.92
N VAL A 158 2.38 16.25 26.42
CA VAL A 158 3.03 17.38 27.12
C VAL A 158 2.07 18.55 27.38
N THR A 159 1.02 18.72 26.57
CA THR A 159 0.07 19.82 26.73
C THR A 159 -1.06 19.50 27.74
N ARG A 160 -1.10 18.28 28.28
CA ARG A 160 -2.09 17.82 29.27
C ARG A 160 -1.59 17.82 30.73
N GLU A 161 -0.29 18.03 30.93
CA GLU A 161 0.31 18.31 32.23
C GLU A 161 0.35 19.82 32.50
#